data_626fef8d039101a4035df9f4943f8027
#
_entry.id   626fef8d039101a4035df9f4943f8027
#
_cell.length_a   1.000
_cell.length_b   1.000
_cell.length_c   1.000
_cell.angle_alpha   90.00
_cell.angle_beta   90.00
_cell.angle_gamma   90.00
#
_symmetry.space_group_name_H-M   'P 1'
#
loop_
_entity.id
_entity.type
_entity.pdbx_description
1 polymer ?
#
loop_
_entity_poly.entity_id
_entity_poly.type
_entity_poly.pdbx_seq_one_letter_code
_entity_poly.pdbx_strand_id
1 'polypeptide(L)'
;MKFVRPVSVIHTAHNLKGGLQLAEFAGRLCYKSEGKIEPGSYVKFLLMLIDKGHTSILEHCPIYICGYHDMMSIEMINIRHSAFSRFVSDIKYARPDSHFYYIYTNLRVVYNENPELAKALIQTSTMEGDEIWKAHGVAWFVPKFDHPFARMSAYITTLRSVVDELVRERVQSDAVESTRWCDYSNEGRFDSISFCLPHWVKDSTFNACFKRFLKDVEAIEKNEDKIQRLYDLEDIAFCLYQNDINIANKRAYHYIRCCIMDEIFYNEAKDELDLPAQDAREYLFLGIKSEMYYTGFNKEWDNIIDKRLYDKYGKAHPNMHITMQQCKDHLDVIRTSQKAITDSDHGGESESAGD
;
A
#
# COMPACT_ATOMS: atom_id res chain seq x y z
N MET A 1 -21.05 -6.54 -9.84
CA MET A 1 -20.76 -6.47 -8.39
C MET A 1 -19.84 -7.61 -7.96
N LYS A 2 -18.81 -7.34 -7.16
CA LYS A 2 -17.86 -8.34 -6.63
C LYS A 2 -17.67 -8.14 -5.13
N PHE A 3 -17.51 -9.24 -4.38
CA PHE A 3 -17.22 -9.20 -2.95
C PHE A 3 -15.82 -9.74 -2.69
N VAL A 4 -14.99 -8.97 -1.98
CA VAL A 4 -13.61 -9.32 -1.66
C VAL A 4 -13.37 -9.32 -0.15
N ARG A 5 -12.42 -10.12 0.32
CA ARG A 5 -11.93 -10.04 1.71
C ARG A 5 -10.77 -9.06 1.82
N PRO A 6 -10.56 -8.43 2.99
CA PRO A 6 -9.36 -7.66 3.23
C PRO A 6 -8.11 -8.53 3.01
N VAL A 7 -7.09 -7.95 2.36
CA VAL A 7 -5.78 -8.58 2.13
C VAL A 7 -4.70 -7.52 2.35
N SER A 8 -3.63 -7.91 3.04
CA SER A 8 -2.45 -7.07 3.22
C SER A 8 -1.18 -7.88 2.94
N VAL A 9 -0.26 -7.31 2.17
CA VAL A 9 1.03 -7.93 1.82
C VAL A 9 2.14 -6.90 2.04
N ILE A 10 3.23 -7.31 2.70
CA ILE A 10 4.39 -6.44 2.91
C ILE A 10 5.40 -6.62 1.78
N HIS A 11 5.88 -5.51 1.27
CA HIS A 11 6.94 -5.43 0.26
C HIS A 11 8.17 -4.75 0.85
N THR A 12 9.35 -5.18 0.41
CA THR A 12 10.65 -4.61 0.78
C THR A 12 11.49 -4.37 -0.45
N ALA A 13 12.45 -3.43 -0.36
CA ALA A 13 13.41 -3.17 -1.40
C ALA A 13 14.82 -3.50 -0.90
N HIS A 14 15.55 -4.32 -1.66
CA HIS A 14 16.93 -4.72 -1.37
C HIS A 14 17.97 -3.87 -2.12
N ASN A 15 17.53 -3.00 -3.03
CA ASN A 15 18.38 -2.11 -3.81
C ASN A 15 17.56 -0.94 -4.37
N LEU A 16 18.22 0.03 -4.98
CA LEU A 16 17.58 1.20 -5.59
C LEU A 16 16.53 0.79 -6.64
N LYS A 17 16.85 -0.16 -7.52
CA LYS A 17 15.91 -0.63 -8.55
C LYS A 17 14.63 -1.17 -7.93
N GLY A 18 14.74 -2.01 -6.91
CA GLY A 18 13.57 -2.49 -6.16
C GLY A 18 12.74 -1.35 -5.56
N GLY A 19 13.40 -0.35 -4.97
CA GLY A 19 12.74 0.85 -4.46
C GLY A 19 11.97 1.63 -5.52
N LEU A 20 12.56 1.81 -6.71
CA LEU A 20 11.89 2.46 -7.84
C LEU A 20 10.70 1.67 -8.36
N GLN A 21 10.78 0.33 -8.35
CA GLN A 21 9.65 -0.54 -8.69
C GLN A 21 8.51 -0.43 -7.67
N LEU A 22 8.81 -0.31 -6.36
CA LEU A 22 7.79 -0.05 -5.35
C LEU A 22 7.09 1.30 -5.59
N ALA A 23 7.84 2.35 -5.93
CA ALA A 23 7.27 3.65 -6.27
C ALA A 23 6.40 3.58 -7.53
N GLU A 24 6.83 2.86 -8.59
CA GLU A 24 5.98 2.64 -9.76
C GLU A 24 4.69 1.93 -9.39
N PHE A 25 4.77 0.83 -8.61
CA PHE A 25 3.60 0.09 -8.18
C PHE A 25 2.61 0.99 -7.43
N ALA A 26 3.09 1.78 -6.45
CA ALA A 26 2.28 2.74 -5.71
C ALA A 26 1.58 3.76 -6.63
N GLY A 27 2.30 4.32 -7.59
CA GLY A 27 1.73 5.27 -8.54
C GLY A 27 0.69 4.64 -9.46
N ARG A 28 0.97 3.45 -9.99
CA ARG A 28 0.02 2.75 -10.86
C ARG A 28 -1.24 2.29 -10.15
N LEU A 29 -1.13 1.94 -8.87
CA LEU A 29 -2.27 1.61 -8.02
C LEU A 29 -3.26 2.79 -7.93
N CYS A 30 -2.77 4.03 -7.79
CA CYS A 30 -3.63 5.21 -7.76
C CYS A 30 -4.49 5.36 -9.02
N TYR A 31 -3.97 4.93 -10.18
CA TYR A 31 -4.62 5.07 -11.50
C TYR A 31 -5.16 3.75 -12.06
N LYS A 32 -5.11 2.67 -11.28
CA LYS A 32 -5.49 1.33 -11.73
C LYS A 32 -4.84 0.95 -13.06
N SER A 33 -3.53 1.10 -13.12
CA SER A 33 -2.72 0.84 -14.31
C SER A 33 -1.61 -0.18 -14.07
N GLU A 34 -1.74 -1.02 -13.05
CA GLU A 34 -0.77 -2.04 -12.64
C GLU A 34 -0.47 -3.05 -13.78
N GLY A 35 -1.47 -3.35 -14.61
CA GLY A 35 -1.30 -4.20 -15.80
C GLY A 35 -0.34 -3.64 -16.86
N LYS A 36 0.16 -2.40 -16.68
CA LYS A 36 1.17 -1.78 -17.56
C LYS A 36 2.59 -1.85 -16.97
N ILE A 37 2.78 -2.55 -15.87
CA ILE A 37 4.11 -2.77 -15.27
C ILE A 37 4.87 -3.78 -16.14
N GLU A 38 6.01 -3.34 -16.68
CA GLU A 38 6.92 -4.13 -17.49
C GLU A 38 8.36 -3.95 -16.98
N PRO A 39 9.30 -4.82 -17.33
CA PRO A 39 10.70 -4.65 -16.96
C PRO A 39 11.25 -3.29 -17.41
N GLY A 40 11.64 -2.44 -16.43
CA GLY A 40 12.19 -1.11 -16.67
C GLY A 40 11.15 0.01 -16.90
N SER A 41 9.86 -0.27 -16.86
CA SER A 41 8.80 0.73 -17.07
C SER A 41 8.80 1.85 -16.03
N TYR A 42 9.33 1.59 -14.83
CA TYR A 42 9.45 2.56 -13.74
C TYR A 42 10.21 3.82 -14.15
N VAL A 43 11.24 3.72 -14.99
CA VAL A 43 12.04 4.88 -15.43
C VAL A 43 11.14 5.91 -16.12
N LYS A 44 10.50 5.51 -17.21
CA LYS A 44 9.61 6.40 -17.97
C LYS A 44 8.43 6.89 -17.13
N PHE A 45 7.87 6.01 -16.31
CA PHE A 45 6.69 6.32 -15.52
C PHE A 45 6.98 7.35 -14.41
N LEU A 46 8.06 7.15 -13.64
CA LEU A 46 8.42 8.07 -12.55
C LEU A 46 8.88 9.44 -13.08
N LEU A 47 9.64 9.50 -14.18
CA LEU A 47 10.01 10.76 -14.81
C LEU A 47 8.75 11.51 -15.30
N MET A 48 7.80 10.82 -15.93
CA MET A 48 6.51 11.42 -16.32
C MET A 48 5.74 11.97 -15.11
N LEU A 49 5.74 11.29 -13.97
CA LEU A 49 5.07 11.78 -12.75
C LEU A 49 5.77 13.02 -12.18
N ILE A 50 7.09 13.06 -12.22
CA ILE A 50 7.88 14.25 -11.85
C ILE A 50 7.48 15.44 -12.73
N ASP A 51 7.44 15.26 -14.04
CA ASP A 51 7.09 16.33 -14.99
C ASP A 51 5.67 16.85 -14.78
N LYS A 52 4.76 15.99 -14.28
CA LYS A 52 3.38 16.38 -13.91
C LYS A 52 3.25 16.93 -12.49
N GLY A 53 4.32 17.03 -11.72
CA GLY A 53 4.30 17.48 -10.33
C GLY A 53 3.77 16.44 -9.31
N HIS A 54 3.56 15.19 -9.72
CA HIS A 54 3.06 14.11 -8.86
C HIS A 54 4.19 13.41 -8.09
N THR A 55 4.99 14.20 -7.38
CA THR A 55 6.23 13.74 -6.73
C THR A 55 6.01 12.97 -5.42
N SER A 56 4.80 12.98 -4.84
CA SER A 56 4.50 12.21 -3.63
C SER A 56 4.77 10.71 -3.77
N ILE A 57 4.62 10.17 -4.97
CA ILE A 57 4.88 8.76 -5.27
C ILE A 57 6.35 8.37 -5.00
N LEU A 58 7.28 9.29 -5.15
CA LEU A 58 8.70 9.06 -4.86
C LEU A 58 8.98 8.73 -3.38
N GLU A 59 8.03 9.02 -2.48
CA GLU A 59 8.11 8.66 -1.06
C GLU A 59 8.13 7.15 -0.83
N HIS A 60 7.61 6.37 -1.79
CA HIS A 60 7.57 4.91 -1.71
C HIS A 60 8.89 4.23 -2.14
N CYS A 61 9.85 4.99 -2.65
CA CYS A 61 11.20 4.52 -2.94
C CYS A 61 12.13 4.80 -1.76
N PRO A 62 12.49 3.79 -0.93
CA PRO A 62 13.42 3.98 0.17
C PRO A 62 14.83 4.32 -0.34
N ILE A 63 15.50 5.21 0.35
CA ILE A 63 16.89 5.62 0.10
C ILE A 63 17.68 5.46 1.40
N TYR A 64 18.81 4.75 1.32
CA TYR A 64 19.71 4.50 2.45
C TYR A 64 21.12 4.83 2.04
N ILE A 65 21.70 5.86 2.66
CA ILE A 65 23.02 6.36 2.33
C ILE A 65 23.87 6.52 3.58
N CYS A 66 25.16 6.26 3.45
CA CYS A 66 26.16 6.47 4.50
C CYS A 66 27.38 7.21 3.95
N GLY A 67 28.11 7.88 4.83
CA GLY A 67 29.31 8.61 4.47
C GLY A 67 30.12 9.04 5.69
N TYR A 68 31.24 9.73 5.46
CA TYR A 68 32.06 10.29 6.50
C TYR A 68 31.53 11.68 6.91
N HIS A 69 31.49 11.98 8.19
CA HIS A 69 31.04 13.29 8.70
C HIS A 69 31.80 14.48 8.12
N ASP A 70 33.10 14.33 7.99
CA ASP A 70 33.98 15.40 7.49
C ASP A 70 33.74 15.70 6.00
N MET A 71 33.06 14.82 5.28
CA MET A 71 32.74 14.96 3.86
C MET A 71 31.25 15.22 3.61
N MET A 72 30.47 15.49 4.65
CA MET A 72 29.02 15.70 4.51
C MET A 72 28.73 17.01 3.77
N SER A 73 28.16 16.91 2.58
CA SER A 73 27.74 18.06 1.79
C SER A 73 26.54 18.78 2.42
N ILE A 74 26.29 20.03 1.99
CA ILE A 74 25.10 20.80 2.41
C ILE A 74 23.81 20.04 2.03
N GLU A 75 23.79 19.40 0.88
CA GLU A 75 22.64 18.57 0.45
C GLU A 75 22.36 17.44 1.43
N MET A 76 23.40 16.72 1.86
CA MET A 76 23.25 15.64 2.85
C MET A 76 22.81 16.17 4.22
N ILE A 77 23.24 17.38 4.59
CA ILE A 77 22.77 18.07 5.79
C ILE A 77 21.27 18.35 5.70
N ASN A 78 20.80 18.86 4.57
CA ASN A 78 19.39 19.14 4.34
C ASN A 78 18.54 17.86 4.32
N ILE A 79 18.99 16.84 3.58
CA ILE A 79 18.32 15.53 3.51
C ILE A 79 18.13 14.93 4.92
N ARG A 80 19.14 14.96 5.78
CA ARG A 80 19.04 14.40 7.16
C ARG A 80 18.05 15.15 8.04
N HIS A 81 17.82 16.43 7.81
CA HIS A 81 16.90 17.27 8.59
C HIS A 81 15.44 17.17 8.13
N SER A 82 15.14 16.47 7.04
CA SER A 82 13.77 16.23 6.62
C SER A 82 12.98 15.44 7.67
N ALA A 83 11.70 15.76 7.83
CA ALA A 83 10.78 15.01 8.68
C ALA A 83 10.64 13.53 8.26
N PHE A 84 10.89 13.23 6.98
CA PHE A 84 10.87 11.88 6.41
C PHE A 84 12.24 11.18 6.44
N SER A 85 13.22 11.73 7.15
CA SER A 85 14.54 11.13 7.32
C SER A 85 14.76 10.69 8.77
N ARG A 86 15.64 9.69 8.92
CA ARG A 86 16.21 9.28 10.21
C ARG A 86 17.71 9.28 10.06
N PHE A 87 18.38 9.81 11.04
CA PHE A 87 19.82 9.98 11.04
C PHE A 87 20.44 9.23 12.22
N VAL A 88 21.48 8.48 11.95
CA VAL A 88 22.28 7.78 12.96
C VAL A 88 23.73 8.16 12.76
N SER A 89 24.41 8.45 13.84
CA SER A 89 25.83 8.77 13.86
C SER A 89 26.55 7.83 14.82
N ASP A 90 27.64 7.23 14.36
CA ASP A 90 28.47 6.33 15.15
C ASP A 90 29.46 7.03 16.09
N ILE A 91 29.26 8.31 16.39
CA ILE A 91 30.15 9.11 17.27
C ILE A 91 30.44 8.42 18.62
N LYS A 92 29.53 7.54 19.11
CA LYS A 92 29.73 6.83 20.40
C LYS A 92 30.74 5.67 20.35
N TYR A 93 31.05 5.14 19.18
CA TYR A 93 31.84 3.91 19.01
C TYR A 93 33.05 4.07 18.08
N ALA A 94 33.25 5.26 17.54
CA ALA A 94 34.29 5.49 16.55
C ALA A 94 35.70 5.63 17.19
N ARG A 95 36.67 4.99 16.58
CA ARG A 95 38.07 5.40 16.68
C ARG A 95 38.17 6.85 16.19
N PRO A 96 39.14 7.66 16.69
CA PRO A 96 39.23 9.08 16.36
C PRO A 96 39.24 9.44 14.86
N ASP A 97 39.48 8.46 13.98
CA ASP A 97 39.76 8.66 12.57
C ASP A 97 38.64 8.24 11.60
N SER A 98 37.45 7.80 12.08
CA SER A 98 36.37 7.38 11.18
C SER A 98 34.96 7.61 11.79
N HIS A 99 34.42 8.79 11.57
CA HIS A 99 33.04 9.10 11.96
C HIS A 99 32.12 8.86 10.79
N PHE A 100 31.42 7.72 10.78
CA PHE A 100 30.38 7.42 9.81
C PHE A 100 29.03 7.97 10.24
N TYR A 101 28.24 8.38 9.25
CA TYR A 101 26.81 8.67 9.41
C TYR A 101 25.97 7.80 8.50
N TYR A 102 24.72 7.59 8.88
CA TYR A 102 23.72 6.85 8.14
C TYR A 102 22.44 7.69 8.03
N ILE A 103 21.90 7.83 6.83
CA ILE A 103 20.63 8.49 6.55
C ILE A 103 19.66 7.47 5.95
N TYR A 104 18.52 7.33 6.59
CA TYR A 104 17.39 6.51 6.12
C TYR A 104 16.30 7.47 5.67
N THR A 105 15.97 7.49 4.40
CA THR A 105 15.03 8.44 3.81
C THR A 105 14.27 7.87 2.62
N ASN A 106 13.78 8.71 1.72
CA ASN A 106 13.12 8.33 0.48
C ASN A 106 13.54 9.24 -0.68
N LEU A 107 13.21 8.80 -1.90
CA LEU A 107 13.62 9.50 -3.13
C LEU A 107 12.98 10.89 -3.27
N ARG A 108 11.80 11.15 -2.69
CA ARG A 108 11.20 12.49 -2.72
C ARG A 108 12.01 13.51 -1.95
N VAL A 109 12.58 13.12 -0.80
CA VAL A 109 13.45 14.01 -0.02
C VAL A 109 14.68 14.36 -0.84
N VAL A 110 15.29 13.36 -1.51
CA VAL A 110 16.42 13.60 -2.44
C VAL A 110 16.00 14.53 -3.57
N TYR A 111 14.83 14.29 -4.17
CA TYR A 111 14.32 15.14 -5.25
C TYR A 111 14.09 16.60 -4.81
N ASN A 112 13.57 16.81 -3.62
CA ASN A 112 13.33 18.16 -3.12
C ASN A 112 14.62 18.96 -2.91
N GLU A 113 15.71 18.29 -2.51
CA GLU A 113 17.00 18.92 -2.29
C GLU A 113 17.84 19.02 -3.57
N ASN A 114 17.79 17.99 -4.41
CA ASN A 114 18.51 17.94 -5.68
C ASN A 114 17.70 17.17 -6.74
N PRO A 115 16.85 17.86 -7.53
CA PRO A 115 16.04 17.22 -8.56
C PRO A 115 16.85 16.48 -9.63
N GLU A 116 18.02 16.99 -10.00
CA GLU A 116 18.86 16.37 -11.03
C GLU A 116 19.49 15.06 -10.53
N LEU A 117 19.93 15.02 -9.27
CA LEU A 117 20.40 13.80 -8.64
C LEU A 117 19.29 12.73 -8.61
N ALA A 118 18.07 13.10 -8.21
CA ALA A 118 16.96 12.16 -8.15
C ALA A 118 16.60 11.60 -9.55
N LYS A 119 16.58 12.45 -10.58
CA LYS A 119 16.37 12.01 -11.97
C LYS A 119 17.50 11.09 -12.46
N ALA A 120 18.75 11.43 -12.17
CA ALA A 120 19.90 10.59 -12.51
C ALA A 120 19.79 9.20 -11.85
N LEU A 121 19.41 9.12 -10.58
CA LEU A 121 19.18 7.86 -9.87
C LEU A 121 18.08 7.01 -10.53
N ILE A 122 16.98 7.63 -11.00
CA ILE A 122 15.92 6.93 -11.72
C ILE A 122 16.45 6.37 -13.05
N GLN A 123 17.21 7.16 -13.80
CA GLN A 123 17.69 6.80 -15.14
C GLN A 123 18.78 5.72 -15.11
N THR A 124 19.65 5.75 -14.09
CA THR A 124 20.81 4.86 -13.99
C THR A 124 20.61 3.66 -13.08
N SER A 125 19.40 3.43 -12.64
CA SER A 125 19.03 2.32 -11.74
C SER A 125 19.36 0.91 -12.25
N THR A 126 19.74 0.76 -13.53
CA THR A 126 20.25 -0.48 -14.13
C THR A 126 21.78 -0.64 -13.97
N MET A 127 22.49 0.46 -13.74
CA MET A 127 23.89 0.45 -13.31
C MET A 127 23.86 0.60 -11.78
N GLU A 128 24.59 -0.23 -11.07
CA GLU A 128 24.68 -0.15 -9.61
C GLU A 128 24.89 1.32 -9.23
N GLY A 129 23.92 1.93 -8.51
CA GLY A 129 23.89 3.37 -8.24
C GLY A 129 25.06 3.91 -7.41
N ASP A 130 26.04 3.06 -7.12
CA ASP A 130 27.26 3.34 -6.39
C ASP A 130 28.09 4.48 -6.98
N GLU A 131 28.19 4.59 -8.30
CA GLU A 131 29.01 5.65 -8.90
C GLU A 131 28.41 7.04 -8.72
N ILE A 132 27.07 7.14 -8.81
CA ILE A 132 26.40 8.43 -8.58
C ILE A 132 26.57 8.86 -7.13
N TRP A 133 26.35 7.93 -6.18
CA TRP A 133 26.51 8.24 -4.76
C TRP A 133 27.96 8.56 -4.40
N LYS A 134 28.94 7.88 -5.00
CA LYS A 134 30.34 8.17 -4.82
C LYS A 134 30.72 9.59 -5.27
N ALA A 135 30.12 10.10 -6.37
CA ALA A 135 30.31 11.47 -6.82
C ALA A 135 29.80 12.52 -5.81
N HIS A 136 28.87 12.15 -4.93
CA HIS A 136 28.36 12.98 -3.83
C HIS A 136 29.01 12.66 -2.47
N GLY A 137 30.10 11.85 -2.45
CA GLY A 137 30.83 11.51 -1.21
C GLY A 137 30.07 10.56 -0.27
N VAL A 138 29.09 9.82 -0.76
CA VAL A 138 28.29 8.87 0.02
C VAL A 138 28.25 7.51 -0.66
N ALA A 139 27.85 6.48 0.08
CA ALA A 139 27.60 5.13 -0.42
C ALA A 139 26.18 4.69 -0.12
N TRP A 140 25.63 3.84 -0.97
CA TRP A 140 24.38 3.14 -0.70
C TRP A 140 24.61 1.98 0.26
N PHE A 141 23.66 1.72 1.15
CA PHE A 141 23.66 0.52 1.97
C PHE A 141 22.22 -0.06 2.08
N VAL A 142 22.12 -1.30 2.48
CA VAL A 142 20.83 -1.93 2.76
C VAL A 142 20.75 -2.25 4.25
N PRO A 143 19.81 -1.65 4.99
CA PRO A 143 19.64 -1.96 6.40
C PRO A 143 19.09 -3.37 6.57
N LYS A 144 19.34 -3.99 7.72
CA LYS A 144 18.60 -5.17 8.13
C LYS A 144 17.11 -4.84 8.22
N PHE A 145 16.24 -5.78 7.86
CA PHE A 145 14.79 -5.53 7.84
C PHE A 145 14.17 -5.41 9.24
N ASP A 146 14.85 -5.87 10.28
CA ASP A 146 14.48 -5.63 11.67
C ASP A 146 15.00 -4.29 12.22
N HIS A 147 15.83 -3.57 11.45
CA HIS A 147 16.32 -2.25 11.86
C HIS A 147 15.16 -1.25 12.01
N PRO A 148 15.07 -0.47 13.12
CA PRO A 148 13.95 0.44 13.37
C PRO A 148 13.67 1.45 12.26
N PHE A 149 14.69 1.80 11.48
CA PHE A 149 14.61 2.80 10.40
C PHE A 149 14.64 2.18 8.99
N ALA A 150 14.60 0.85 8.86
CA ALA A 150 14.26 0.24 7.58
C ALA A 150 12.83 0.61 7.18
N ARG A 151 12.60 0.90 5.90
CA ARG A 151 11.26 1.24 5.39
C ARG A 151 10.59 0.00 4.81
N MET A 152 9.38 -0.24 5.24
CA MET A 152 8.52 -1.32 4.78
C MET A 152 7.30 -0.73 4.11
N SER A 153 6.85 -1.37 3.05
CA SER A 153 5.65 -0.97 2.33
C SER A 153 4.59 -2.07 2.42
N ALA A 154 3.34 -1.69 2.64
CA ALA A 154 2.21 -2.61 2.60
C ALA A 154 1.32 -2.29 1.40
N TYR A 155 1.01 -3.29 0.59
CA TYR A 155 -0.14 -3.28 -0.29
C TYR A 155 -1.34 -3.77 0.52
N ILE A 156 -2.38 -2.95 0.61
CA ILE A 156 -3.56 -3.19 1.44
C ILE A 156 -4.81 -3.07 0.57
N THR A 157 -5.60 -4.13 0.53
CA THR A 157 -6.98 -4.13 0.04
C THR A 157 -7.91 -4.21 1.22
N THR A 158 -8.78 -3.22 1.42
CA THR A 158 -9.70 -3.17 2.56
C THR A 158 -10.91 -2.28 2.27
N LEU A 159 -11.77 -2.04 3.27
CA LEU A 159 -12.88 -1.10 3.17
C LEU A 159 -12.34 0.34 3.10
N ARG A 160 -13.03 1.20 2.37
CA ARG A 160 -12.70 2.63 2.29
C ARG A 160 -12.63 3.28 3.68
N SER A 161 -13.54 2.92 4.58
CA SER A 161 -13.54 3.41 5.96
C SER A 161 -12.23 3.13 6.72
N VAL A 162 -11.60 1.97 6.48
CA VAL A 162 -10.30 1.61 7.09
C VAL A 162 -9.17 2.44 6.49
N VAL A 163 -9.19 2.64 5.17
CA VAL A 163 -8.21 3.51 4.48
C VAL A 163 -8.27 4.93 5.04
N ASP A 164 -9.47 5.50 5.22
CA ASP A 164 -9.68 6.85 5.75
C ASP A 164 -9.18 7.01 7.20
N GLU A 165 -9.08 5.92 7.96
CA GLU A 165 -8.42 5.93 9.26
C GLU A 165 -6.88 5.83 9.15
N LEU A 166 -6.36 5.04 8.22
CA LEU A 166 -4.91 4.84 8.04
C LEU A 166 -4.20 6.09 7.52
N VAL A 167 -4.80 6.84 6.61
CA VAL A 167 -4.21 8.09 6.07
C VAL A 167 -4.05 9.20 7.13
N ARG A 168 -4.59 9.02 8.33
CA ARG A 168 -4.39 9.95 9.47
C ARG A 168 -3.10 9.69 10.25
N GLU A 169 -2.48 8.54 10.08
CA GLU A 169 -1.20 8.25 10.73
C GLU A 169 -0.08 9.09 10.08
N ARG A 170 0.74 9.76 10.91
CA ARG A 170 1.75 10.70 10.42
C ARG A 170 3.12 10.07 10.28
N VAL A 171 3.97 10.71 9.47
CA VAL A 171 5.30 10.28 9.05
C VAL A 171 5.26 9.02 8.16
N GLN A 172 4.07 8.66 7.68
CA GLN A 172 3.86 7.60 6.70
C GLN A 172 3.60 8.21 5.33
N SER A 173 3.85 7.42 4.30
CA SER A 173 3.54 7.76 2.92
C SER A 173 2.43 6.85 2.44
N ASP A 174 1.38 7.43 1.87
CA ASP A 174 0.23 6.71 1.37
C ASP A 174 -0.06 7.04 -0.10
N ALA A 175 -0.34 6.01 -0.87
CA ALA A 175 -0.88 6.08 -2.22
C ALA A 175 -2.17 5.27 -2.25
N VAL A 176 -3.29 5.91 -2.53
CA VAL A 176 -4.62 5.32 -2.46
C VAL A 176 -5.27 5.29 -3.84
N GLU A 177 -6.00 4.21 -4.13
CA GLU A 177 -6.86 4.11 -5.32
C GLU A 177 -7.74 5.35 -5.44
N SER A 178 -7.63 6.04 -6.59
CA SER A 178 -8.31 7.31 -6.79
C SER A 178 -9.72 7.10 -7.35
N THR A 179 -10.73 7.32 -6.53
CA THR A 179 -12.14 7.34 -6.98
C THR A 179 -12.46 8.49 -7.93
N ARG A 180 -11.56 9.46 -8.11
CA ARG A 180 -11.70 10.54 -9.11
C ARG A 180 -11.35 10.08 -10.52
N TRP A 181 -10.39 9.16 -10.65
CA TRP A 181 -9.87 8.66 -11.92
C TRP A 181 -10.41 7.28 -12.29
N CYS A 182 -10.79 6.49 -11.29
CA CYS A 182 -11.32 5.17 -11.50
C CYS A 182 -12.81 5.30 -11.83
N ASP A 183 -13.16 5.06 -13.09
CA ASP A 183 -14.54 4.95 -13.52
C ASP A 183 -14.99 3.50 -13.36
N TYR A 184 -15.89 3.26 -12.40
CA TYR A 184 -16.42 1.93 -12.09
C TYR A 184 -17.57 1.52 -13.02
N SER A 185 -18.08 2.43 -13.88
CA SER A 185 -19.07 2.13 -14.90
C SER A 185 -18.44 1.64 -16.21
N ASN A 186 -17.15 1.90 -16.44
CA ASN A 186 -16.48 1.64 -17.69
C ASN A 186 -16.26 0.13 -17.92
N GLU A 187 -16.96 -0.42 -18.90
CA GLU A 187 -16.91 -1.83 -19.28
C GLU A 187 -15.52 -2.35 -19.66
N GLY A 188 -14.60 -1.48 -20.03
CA GLY A 188 -13.23 -1.87 -20.42
C GLY A 188 -12.25 -2.09 -19.28
N ARG A 189 -12.53 -1.60 -18.06
CA ARG A 189 -11.62 -1.68 -16.90
C ARG A 189 -12.26 -2.22 -15.63
N PHE A 190 -13.48 -1.80 -15.33
CA PHE A 190 -14.20 -2.15 -14.14
C PHE A 190 -15.60 -2.54 -14.53
N ASP A 191 -15.84 -3.83 -14.77
CA ASP A 191 -17.17 -4.35 -15.13
C ASP A 191 -18.21 -4.07 -14.03
N SER A 192 -17.76 -3.78 -12.80
CA SER A 192 -18.63 -3.61 -11.64
C SER A 192 -17.86 -3.04 -10.45
N ILE A 193 -18.59 -2.44 -9.50
CA ILE A 193 -18.02 -2.03 -8.22
C ILE A 193 -17.66 -3.27 -7.39
N SER A 194 -16.52 -3.21 -6.71
CA SER A 194 -16.10 -4.23 -5.76
C SER A 194 -16.33 -3.74 -4.33
N PHE A 195 -16.89 -4.59 -3.48
CA PHE A 195 -17.18 -4.31 -2.08
C PHE A 195 -16.34 -5.19 -1.18
N CYS A 196 -15.82 -4.62 -0.10
CA CYS A 196 -15.02 -5.37 0.84
C CYS A 196 -15.90 -5.92 1.97
N LEU A 197 -15.77 -7.21 2.27
CA LEU A 197 -16.56 -7.87 3.30
C LEU A 197 -16.20 -7.36 4.70
N PRO A 198 -17.17 -6.87 5.49
CA PRO A 198 -16.93 -6.44 6.86
C PRO A 198 -16.58 -7.61 7.79
N HIS A 199 -15.94 -7.32 8.92
CA HIS A 199 -15.45 -8.30 9.92
C HIS A 199 -16.52 -9.27 10.44
N TRP A 200 -17.78 -8.85 10.46
CA TRP A 200 -18.89 -9.68 10.97
C TRP A 200 -19.39 -10.70 9.94
N VAL A 201 -18.96 -10.61 8.67
CA VAL A 201 -19.24 -11.62 7.64
C VAL A 201 -18.27 -12.78 7.81
N LYS A 202 -18.64 -13.73 8.69
CA LYS A 202 -17.88 -14.96 8.91
C LYS A 202 -18.06 -15.92 7.73
N ASP A 203 -17.23 -16.97 7.65
CA ASP A 203 -17.30 -17.95 6.56
C ASP A 203 -18.65 -18.65 6.47
N SER A 204 -19.28 -18.95 7.62
CA SER A 204 -20.64 -19.50 7.66
C SER A 204 -21.66 -18.56 7.01
N THR A 205 -21.63 -17.28 7.36
CA THR A 205 -22.52 -16.25 6.78
C THR A 205 -22.22 -16.03 5.30
N PHE A 206 -20.94 -16.00 4.92
CA PHE A 206 -20.53 -15.89 3.53
C PHE A 206 -21.07 -17.06 2.69
N ASN A 207 -20.87 -18.29 3.16
CA ASN A 207 -21.35 -19.47 2.45
C ASN A 207 -22.89 -19.53 2.38
N ALA A 208 -23.60 -19.15 3.46
CA ALA A 208 -25.06 -19.20 3.53
C ALA A 208 -25.75 -18.11 2.69
N CYS A 209 -25.20 -16.90 2.67
CA CYS A 209 -25.86 -15.73 2.08
C CYS A 209 -25.20 -15.28 0.77
N PHE A 210 -23.91 -14.95 0.79
CA PHE A 210 -23.25 -14.38 -0.37
C PHE A 210 -23.05 -15.39 -1.51
N LYS A 211 -22.61 -16.62 -1.22
CA LYS A 211 -22.50 -17.66 -2.26
C LYS A 211 -23.87 -18.04 -2.84
N ARG A 212 -24.91 -18.09 -1.99
CA ARG A 212 -26.26 -18.34 -2.49
C ARG A 212 -26.70 -17.23 -3.41
N PHE A 213 -26.59 -15.97 -2.97
CA PHE A 213 -26.95 -14.81 -3.78
C PHE A 213 -26.17 -14.79 -5.12
N LEU A 214 -24.85 -15.00 -5.10
CA LEU A 214 -24.03 -15.03 -6.33
C LEU A 214 -24.46 -16.16 -7.27
N LYS A 215 -24.89 -17.31 -6.76
CA LYS A 215 -25.43 -18.41 -7.57
C LYS A 215 -26.77 -18.04 -8.21
N ASP A 216 -27.63 -17.35 -7.47
CA ASP A 216 -28.91 -16.86 -7.99
C ASP A 216 -28.67 -15.79 -9.08
N VAL A 217 -27.63 -14.94 -8.92
CA VAL A 217 -27.16 -13.97 -9.94
C VAL A 217 -26.71 -14.67 -11.22
N GLU A 218 -25.93 -15.77 -11.13
CA GLU A 218 -25.46 -16.52 -12.30
C GLU A 218 -26.62 -17.17 -13.08
N ALA A 219 -27.73 -17.45 -12.39
CA ALA A 219 -28.92 -18.05 -13.00
C ALA A 219 -29.80 -17.04 -13.75
N ILE A 220 -29.61 -15.72 -13.52
CA ILE A 220 -30.34 -14.69 -14.25
C ILE A 220 -29.71 -14.55 -15.63
N GLU A 221 -30.54 -14.63 -16.65
CA GLU A 221 -30.13 -14.33 -18.03
C GLU A 221 -29.47 -12.94 -18.10
N LYS A 222 -28.39 -12.83 -18.83
CA LYS A 222 -27.69 -11.56 -19.02
C LYS A 222 -28.62 -10.58 -19.72
N ASN A 223 -29.32 -9.75 -18.96
CA ASN A 223 -30.02 -8.61 -19.52
C ASN A 223 -28.95 -7.65 -20.10
N GLU A 224 -29.17 -7.15 -21.31
CA GLU A 224 -28.28 -6.17 -21.94
C GLU A 224 -28.30 -4.83 -21.19
N ASP A 225 -29.42 -4.50 -20.54
CA ASP A 225 -29.54 -3.32 -19.68
C ASP A 225 -28.96 -3.64 -18.29
N LYS A 226 -27.81 -3.00 -18.02
CA LYS A 226 -27.07 -3.17 -16.77
C LYS A 226 -27.85 -2.67 -15.54
N ILE A 227 -28.53 -1.55 -15.68
CA ILE A 227 -29.30 -0.93 -14.58
C ILE A 227 -30.50 -1.81 -14.25
N GLN A 228 -31.27 -2.23 -15.24
CA GLN A 228 -32.40 -3.14 -15.02
C GLN A 228 -31.95 -4.43 -14.35
N ARG A 229 -30.83 -5.01 -14.77
CA ARG A 229 -30.26 -6.20 -14.12
C ARG A 229 -29.93 -5.96 -12.64
N LEU A 230 -29.45 -4.78 -12.27
CA LEU A 230 -29.19 -4.45 -10.86
C LEU A 230 -30.50 -4.35 -10.06
N TYR A 231 -31.58 -3.80 -10.61
CA TYR A 231 -32.89 -3.81 -9.97
C TYR A 231 -33.43 -5.22 -9.78
N ASP A 232 -33.30 -6.10 -10.78
CA ASP A 232 -33.70 -7.51 -10.65
C ASP A 232 -32.91 -8.21 -9.53
N LEU A 233 -31.63 -7.90 -9.36
CA LEU A 233 -30.79 -8.40 -8.27
C LEU A 233 -31.21 -7.85 -6.90
N GLU A 234 -31.66 -6.61 -6.82
CA GLU A 234 -32.19 -6.00 -5.60
C GLU A 234 -33.45 -6.71 -5.15
N ASP A 235 -34.38 -6.99 -6.08
CA ASP A 235 -35.61 -7.73 -5.80
C ASP A 235 -35.32 -9.11 -5.21
N ILE A 236 -34.37 -9.85 -5.77
CA ILE A 236 -33.92 -11.14 -5.21
C ILE A 236 -33.36 -10.98 -3.80
N ALA A 237 -32.43 -10.03 -3.61
CA ALA A 237 -31.83 -9.80 -2.31
C ALA A 237 -32.87 -9.36 -1.26
N PHE A 238 -33.89 -8.58 -1.67
CA PHE A 238 -35.01 -8.19 -0.83
C PHE A 238 -35.86 -9.40 -0.44
N CYS A 239 -36.21 -10.26 -1.38
CA CYS A 239 -36.95 -11.49 -1.10
C CYS A 239 -36.18 -12.40 -0.12
N LEU A 240 -34.88 -12.58 -0.30
CA LEU A 240 -34.04 -13.34 0.62
C LEU A 240 -34.00 -12.71 2.02
N TYR A 241 -33.91 -11.38 2.10
CA TYR A 241 -33.97 -10.64 3.37
C TYR A 241 -35.31 -10.84 4.09
N GLN A 242 -36.42 -10.73 3.37
CA GLN A 242 -37.78 -10.85 3.97
C GLN A 242 -38.03 -12.25 4.50
N ASN A 243 -37.65 -13.29 3.79
CA ASN A 243 -37.97 -14.68 4.08
C ASN A 243 -36.97 -15.34 5.06
N ASP A 244 -35.84 -14.74 5.39
CA ASP A 244 -34.92 -15.30 6.36
C ASP A 244 -35.27 -14.89 7.79
N ILE A 245 -35.23 -15.85 8.71
CA ILE A 245 -35.53 -15.63 10.15
C ILE A 245 -34.27 -15.40 10.98
N ASN A 246 -33.08 -15.76 10.43
CA ASN A 246 -31.82 -15.62 11.11
C ASN A 246 -31.29 -14.18 10.99
N ILE A 247 -31.12 -13.52 12.12
CA ILE A 247 -30.69 -12.12 12.17
C ILE A 247 -29.31 -11.88 11.53
N ALA A 248 -28.38 -12.86 11.61
CA ALA A 248 -27.07 -12.73 10.96
C ALA A 248 -27.19 -12.77 9.43
N ASN A 249 -28.05 -13.65 8.92
CA ASN A 249 -28.36 -13.73 7.49
C ASN A 249 -29.10 -12.47 7.02
N LYS A 250 -30.07 -11.98 7.79
CA LYS A 250 -30.75 -10.71 7.48
C LYS A 250 -29.76 -9.54 7.37
N ARG A 251 -28.79 -9.44 8.27
CA ARG A 251 -27.73 -8.42 8.17
C ARG A 251 -26.91 -8.57 6.89
N ALA A 252 -26.60 -9.80 6.50
CA ALA A 252 -25.87 -10.07 5.27
C ALA A 252 -26.65 -9.67 4.03
N TYR A 253 -27.93 -10.08 3.92
CA TYR A 253 -28.78 -9.70 2.80
C TYR A 253 -29.04 -8.19 2.76
N HIS A 254 -29.21 -7.54 3.91
CA HIS A 254 -29.32 -6.08 3.96
C HIS A 254 -28.05 -5.39 3.45
N TYR A 255 -26.85 -5.89 3.81
CA TYR A 255 -25.60 -5.37 3.29
C TYR A 255 -25.48 -5.58 1.77
N ILE A 256 -25.86 -6.76 1.25
CA ILE A 256 -25.90 -7.03 -0.19
C ILE A 256 -26.81 -6.01 -0.89
N ARG A 257 -27.99 -5.73 -0.37
CA ARG A 257 -28.92 -4.71 -0.90
C ARG A 257 -28.28 -3.31 -0.94
N CYS A 258 -27.62 -2.91 0.14
CA CYS A 258 -26.90 -1.62 0.16
C CYS A 258 -25.83 -1.56 -0.95
N CYS A 259 -25.09 -2.65 -1.17
CA CYS A 259 -24.10 -2.73 -2.24
C CYS A 259 -24.72 -2.62 -3.64
N ILE A 260 -25.89 -3.24 -3.86
CA ILE A 260 -26.62 -3.16 -5.14
C ILE A 260 -27.10 -1.74 -5.39
N MET A 261 -27.74 -1.12 -4.40
CA MET A 261 -28.26 0.25 -4.50
C MET A 261 -27.14 1.27 -4.75
N ASP A 262 -25.98 1.08 -4.12
CA ASP A 262 -24.79 1.89 -4.35
C ASP A 262 -24.30 1.80 -5.81
N GLU A 263 -24.29 0.59 -6.38
CA GLU A 263 -23.92 0.36 -7.78
C GLU A 263 -24.99 0.91 -8.74
N ILE A 264 -26.30 0.84 -8.42
CA ILE A 264 -27.38 1.46 -9.18
C ILE A 264 -27.16 2.96 -9.25
N PHE A 265 -27.12 3.64 -8.11
CA PHE A 265 -27.02 5.09 -8.05
C PHE A 265 -25.74 5.63 -8.73
N TYR A 266 -24.62 4.91 -8.59
CA TYR A 266 -23.39 5.28 -9.29
C TYR A 266 -23.54 5.18 -10.82
N ASN A 267 -24.15 4.10 -11.33
CA ASN A 267 -24.34 3.93 -12.78
C ASN A 267 -25.40 4.92 -13.32
N GLU A 268 -26.51 5.14 -12.62
CA GLU A 268 -27.50 6.17 -13.01
C GLU A 268 -26.83 7.57 -13.08
N ALA A 269 -26.01 7.91 -12.08
CA ALA A 269 -25.29 9.16 -12.07
C ALA A 269 -24.34 9.30 -13.28
N LYS A 270 -23.70 8.20 -13.68
CA LYS A 270 -22.79 8.17 -14.83
C LYS A 270 -23.53 8.14 -16.16
N ASP A 271 -24.47 7.24 -16.31
CA ASP A 271 -25.02 6.84 -17.60
C ASP A 271 -26.29 7.65 -17.95
N GLU A 272 -27.10 8.05 -16.95
CA GLU A 272 -28.34 8.81 -17.17
C GLU A 272 -28.17 10.30 -16.90
N LEU A 273 -27.37 10.69 -15.88
CA LEU A 273 -27.15 12.08 -15.49
C LEU A 273 -25.85 12.68 -16.04
N ASP A 274 -25.08 11.92 -16.80
CA ASP A 274 -23.80 12.31 -17.45
C ASP A 274 -22.79 12.97 -16.47
N LEU A 275 -22.79 12.53 -15.21
CA LEU A 275 -21.84 13.04 -14.24
C LEU A 275 -20.44 12.43 -14.46
N PRO A 276 -19.37 13.23 -14.36
CA PRO A 276 -18.01 12.68 -14.40
C PRO A 276 -17.75 11.79 -13.18
N ALA A 277 -16.86 10.79 -13.29
CA ALA A 277 -16.55 9.85 -12.22
C ALA A 277 -16.20 10.52 -10.88
N GLN A 278 -15.53 11.69 -10.93
CA GLN A 278 -15.19 12.48 -9.75
C GLN A 278 -16.41 13.01 -8.97
N ASP A 279 -17.56 13.18 -9.62
CA ASP A 279 -18.81 13.65 -9.00
C ASP A 279 -19.71 12.43 -8.69
N ALA A 280 -19.81 11.47 -9.59
CA ALA A 280 -20.56 10.23 -9.37
C ALA A 280 -20.07 9.43 -8.13
N ARG A 281 -18.79 9.53 -7.75
CA ARG A 281 -18.24 8.90 -6.52
C ARG A 281 -18.93 9.34 -5.23
N GLU A 282 -19.63 10.45 -5.19
CA GLU A 282 -20.37 10.92 -4.01
C GLU A 282 -21.53 9.98 -3.64
N TYR A 283 -21.95 9.11 -4.56
CA TYR A 283 -22.94 8.07 -4.34
C TYR A 283 -22.32 6.77 -3.77
N LEU A 284 -20.99 6.67 -3.66
CA LEU A 284 -20.31 5.47 -3.15
C LEU A 284 -20.24 5.46 -1.62
N PHE A 285 -20.71 4.40 -0.98
CA PHE A 285 -20.62 4.28 0.46
C PHE A 285 -19.25 3.73 0.93
N LEU A 286 -18.96 3.88 2.22
CA LEU A 286 -17.66 3.53 2.82
C LEU A 286 -17.33 2.01 2.83
N GLY A 287 -18.26 1.17 2.42
CA GLY A 287 -18.08 -0.28 2.28
C GLY A 287 -17.42 -0.71 0.98
N ILE A 288 -17.22 0.19 0.02
CA ILE A 288 -16.50 -0.14 -1.22
C ILE A 288 -15.09 -0.66 -0.90
N LYS A 289 -14.60 -1.56 -1.75
CA LYS A 289 -13.20 -1.96 -1.75
C LYS A 289 -12.34 -0.74 -2.08
N SER A 290 -11.30 -0.51 -1.30
CA SER A 290 -10.25 0.45 -1.62
C SER A 290 -8.89 -0.22 -1.48
N GLU A 291 -7.98 0.17 -2.34
CA GLU A 291 -6.60 -0.29 -2.31
C GLU A 291 -5.68 0.86 -1.96
N MET A 292 -4.68 0.56 -1.14
CA MET A 292 -3.65 1.53 -0.79
C MET A 292 -2.27 0.89 -0.76
N TYR A 293 -1.27 1.70 -1.04
CA TYR A 293 0.12 1.38 -0.80
C TYR A 293 0.63 2.29 0.31
N TYR A 294 1.10 1.70 1.39
CA TYR A 294 1.40 2.38 2.64
C TYR A 294 2.84 2.10 3.07
N THR A 295 3.67 3.13 3.16
CA THR A 295 5.11 2.98 3.39
C THR A 295 5.55 3.74 4.63
N GLY A 296 6.25 3.06 5.54
CA GLY A 296 6.77 3.66 6.76
C GLY A 296 8.04 3.01 7.27
N PHE A 297 8.66 3.64 8.26
CA PHE A 297 9.75 3.03 9.02
C PHE A 297 9.24 1.89 9.90
N ASN A 298 10.06 0.88 10.17
CA ASN A 298 9.71 -0.23 11.06
C ASN A 298 9.18 0.22 12.42
N LYS A 299 9.84 1.20 13.02
CA LYS A 299 9.40 1.77 14.29
C LYS A 299 8.00 2.39 14.23
N GLU A 300 7.66 2.98 13.10
CA GLU A 300 6.32 3.55 12.89
C GLU A 300 5.28 2.46 12.66
N TRP A 301 5.65 1.36 12.00
CA TRP A 301 4.81 0.18 11.89
C TRP A 301 4.46 -0.42 13.26
N ASP A 302 5.44 -0.51 14.18
CA ASP A 302 5.20 -0.96 15.55
C ASP A 302 4.22 -0.03 16.28
N ASN A 303 4.37 1.29 16.12
CA ASN A 303 3.45 2.27 16.70
C ASN A 303 2.02 2.14 16.16
N ILE A 304 1.86 1.87 14.85
CA ILE A 304 0.54 1.69 14.23
C ILE A 304 -0.10 0.39 14.70
N ILE A 305 0.66 -0.70 14.77
CA ILE A 305 0.21 -1.99 15.31
C ILE A 305 -0.23 -1.83 16.76
N ASP A 306 0.56 -1.14 17.59
CA ASP A 306 0.20 -0.85 18.98
C ASP A 306 -1.16 -0.12 19.08
N LYS A 307 -1.39 0.88 18.22
CA LYS A 307 -2.62 1.67 18.21
C LYS A 307 -3.83 0.93 17.63
N ARG A 308 -3.63 0.20 16.55
CA ARG A 308 -4.71 -0.27 15.67
C ARG A 308 -5.00 -1.76 15.78
N LEU A 309 -4.09 -2.53 16.39
CA LEU A 309 -4.27 -3.95 16.66
C LEU A 309 -4.38 -4.23 18.17
N TYR A 310 -3.54 -3.58 18.99
CA TYR A 310 -3.49 -3.82 20.43
C TYR A 310 -4.28 -2.80 21.25
N ASP A 311 -4.99 -1.89 20.60
CA ASP A 311 -5.91 -0.92 21.22
C ASP A 311 -5.24 -0.03 22.32
N LYS A 312 -3.93 0.20 22.22
CA LYS A 312 -3.12 0.87 23.25
C LYS A 312 -3.63 2.28 23.63
N TYR A 313 -4.26 2.98 22.68
CA TYR A 313 -4.74 4.36 22.88
C TYR A 313 -6.25 4.51 22.68
N GLY A 314 -6.96 3.41 22.57
CA GLY A 314 -8.41 3.36 22.33
C GLY A 314 -8.78 2.26 21.34
N LYS A 315 -9.98 1.74 21.49
CA LYS A 315 -10.44 0.59 20.71
C LYS A 315 -10.57 0.93 19.23
N ALA A 316 -9.78 0.28 18.39
CA ALA A 316 -9.89 0.39 16.95
C ALA A 316 -11.10 -0.41 16.40
N HIS A 317 -11.56 -0.03 15.21
CA HIS A 317 -12.64 -0.77 14.55
C HIS A 317 -12.20 -2.20 14.20
N PRO A 318 -13.06 -3.23 14.38
CA PRO A 318 -12.67 -4.62 14.10
C PRO A 318 -12.20 -4.90 12.65
N ASN A 319 -12.66 -4.15 11.66
CA ASN A 319 -12.12 -4.24 10.29
C ASN A 319 -10.64 -3.81 10.23
N MET A 320 -10.27 -2.80 11.03
CA MET A 320 -8.87 -2.37 11.16
C MET A 320 -8.00 -3.45 11.79
N HIS A 321 -8.51 -4.15 12.82
CA HIS A 321 -7.80 -5.27 13.45
C HIS A 321 -7.44 -6.36 12.43
N ILE A 322 -8.35 -6.73 11.52
CA ILE A 322 -8.07 -7.73 10.46
C ILE A 322 -6.92 -7.25 9.57
N THR A 323 -6.99 -6.01 9.10
CA THR A 323 -5.96 -5.42 8.23
C THR A 323 -4.59 -5.37 8.93
N MET A 324 -4.55 -4.91 10.17
CA MET A 324 -3.30 -4.78 10.93
C MET A 324 -2.74 -6.12 11.37
N GLN A 325 -3.57 -7.12 11.68
CA GLN A 325 -3.09 -8.46 11.98
C GLN A 325 -2.33 -9.06 10.79
N GLN A 326 -2.88 -8.95 9.58
CA GLN A 326 -2.22 -9.42 8.36
C GLN A 326 -0.90 -8.69 8.11
N CYS A 327 -0.87 -7.35 8.29
CA CYS A 327 0.37 -6.58 8.18
C CYS A 327 1.42 -7.07 9.19
N LYS A 328 1.02 -7.28 10.44
CA LYS A 328 1.90 -7.77 11.51
C LYS A 328 2.47 -9.15 11.19
N ASP A 329 1.62 -10.09 10.79
CA ASP A 329 2.04 -11.46 10.50
C ASP A 329 3.11 -11.48 9.39
N HIS A 330 2.94 -10.69 8.33
CA HIS A 330 3.93 -10.56 7.26
C HIS A 330 5.20 -9.85 7.72
N LEU A 331 5.10 -8.78 8.51
CA LEU A 331 6.26 -8.08 9.07
C LEU A 331 7.10 -9.02 9.94
N ASP A 332 6.47 -9.83 10.79
CA ASP A 332 7.15 -10.79 11.65
C ASP A 332 7.90 -11.85 10.83
N VAL A 333 7.30 -12.35 9.75
CA VAL A 333 7.96 -13.30 8.83
C VAL A 333 9.19 -12.66 8.18
N ILE A 334 9.10 -11.46 7.67
CA ILE A 334 10.21 -10.76 7.00
C ILE A 334 11.34 -10.47 7.99
N ARG A 335 11.02 -10.00 9.20
CA ARG A 335 11.99 -9.68 10.24
C ARG A 335 12.72 -10.91 10.75
N THR A 336 12.05 -12.06 10.83
CA THR A 336 12.65 -13.33 11.32
C THR A 336 13.43 -14.06 10.24
N SER A 337 13.03 -14.02 8.98
CA SER A 337 13.73 -14.70 7.89
C SER A 337 15.15 -14.18 7.67
N GLN A 338 15.40 -12.89 7.88
CA GLN A 338 16.76 -12.34 7.82
C GLN A 338 17.65 -12.73 9.00
N LYS A 339 17.09 -12.97 10.20
CA LYS A 339 17.89 -13.46 11.33
C LYS A 339 18.50 -14.84 11.03
N ALA A 340 17.73 -15.72 10.41
CA ALA A 340 18.21 -17.06 10.06
C ALA A 340 19.36 -17.05 9.04
N ILE A 341 19.37 -16.09 8.10
CA ILE A 341 20.44 -15.93 7.10
C ILE A 341 21.72 -15.39 7.76
N THR A 342 21.62 -14.41 8.64
CA THR A 342 22.80 -13.81 9.30
C THR A 342 23.44 -14.75 10.34
N ASP A 343 22.65 -15.62 11.00
CA ASP A 343 23.17 -16.59 11.96
C ASP A 343 23.85 -17.76 11.24
N SER A 344 23.49 -18.10 10.01
CA SER A 344 24.17 -19.10 9.18
C SER A 344 25.52 -18.60 8.64
N ASP A 345 25.66 -17.32 8.35
CA ASP A 345 26.93 -16.72 7.86
C ASP A 345 27.97 -16.52 8.98
N HIS A 346 27.55 -16.44 10.23
CA HIS A 346 28.47 -16.35 11.38
C HIS A 346 28.81 -17.69 12.04
N GLY A 347 28.14 -18.77 11.64
CA GLY A 347 28.39 -20.13 12.15
C GLY A 347 29.55 -20.87 11.48
N GLY A 348 30.19 -20.29 10.47
CA GLY A 348 31.24 -20.94 9.66
C GLY A 348 32.69 -20.68 10.05
N GLU A 349 32.96 -19.78 11.02
CA GLU A 349 34.34 -19.38 11.37
C GLU A 349 34.82 -19.81 12.78
N SER A 350 34.43 -20.94 13.27
CA SER A 350 35.01 -21.47 14.53
C SER A 350 35.24 -22.96 14.50
N GLU A 351 36.13 -23.44 13.62
CA GLU A 351 36.82 -24.73 13.79
C GLU A 351 37.99 -24.83 12.80
N SER A 352 39.13 -24.16 13.08
CA SER A 352 40.46 -24.60 12.65
C SER A 352 41.57 -23.74 13.29
N ALA A 353 41.77 -23.92 14.61
CA ALA A 353 43.03 -23.54 15.21
C ALA A 353 43.25 -24.53 16.37
N GLY A 354 43.91 -25.63 16.07
CA GLY A 354 44.35 -26.60 17.09
C GLY A 354 44.95 -27.82 16.42
N ASP A 355 46.20 -27.73 16.04
CA ASP A 355 47.31 -28.66 16.30
C ASP A 355 48.60 -28.15 15.70
#